data_0773878a2c470d8e66ec31c5822ca209
#
_entry.id   0773878a2c470d8e66ec31c5822ca209
#
_cell.length_a   1.000
_cell.length_b   1.000
_cell.length_c   1.000
_cell.angle_alpha   90.00
_cell.angle_beta   90.00
_cell.angle_gamma   90.00
#
_symmetry.space_group_name_H-M   'P 1'
#
loop_
_entity.id
_entity.type
_entity.pdbx_description
1 polymer ?
#
loop_
_entity_poly.entity_id
_entity_poly.type
_entity_poly.pdbx_seq_one_letter_code
_entity_poly.pdbx_strand_id
1 'polypeptide(L)'
;MQDCLFCGIVAGKIPAKKVYEDDHVIGFLDINPRNPGHTLVIPKKHAETLLDMSEKDAGRLFESVRKVAAMVMSGTSSQGISIGQSNGQAAGQVVRHVHVHVIPRFANEGPVGLEGILPSKKIDDGSMDKIAQSIKSASVHAHHAHREEEAAKPEKKGKKDDISFEF
;
A
#
# COMPACT_ATOMS: atom_id res chain seq x y z
N MET A 1 3.53 9.88 -16.20
CA MET A 1 3.81 10.45 -14.85
C MET A 1 3.04 11.71 -14.53
N GLN A 2 2.35 12.35 -15.51
CA GLN A 2 1.63 13.64 -15.27
C GLN A 2 0.32 13.49 -14.47
N ASP A 3 -0.26 12.31 -14.35
CA ASP A 3 -1.60 12.10 -13.77
C ASP A 3 -1.60 11.36 -12.40
N CYS A 4 -0.45 11.17 -11.76
CA CYS A 4 -0.41 10.51 -10.46
C CYS A 4 -0.75 11.51 -9.33
N LEU A 5 -1.85 11.23 -8.61
CA LEU A 5 -2.30 12.03 -7.46
C LEU A 5 -1.18 12.27 -6.43
N PHE A 6 -0.46 11.23 -6.07
CA PHE A 6 0.58 11.31 -5.05
C PHE A 6 1.84 12.04 -5.53
N CYS A 7 2.19 11.92 -6.82
CA CYS A 7 3.22 12.78 -7.41
C CYS A 7 2.82 14.26 -7.35
N GLY A 8 1.53 14.57 -7.52
CA GLY A 8 0.99 15.92 -7.35
C GLY A 8 1.15 16.45 -5.93
N ILE A 9 0.95 15.61 -4.91
CA ILE A 9 1.17 15.95 -3.50
C ILE A 9 2.66 16.18 -3.22
N VAL A 10 3.53 15.29 -3.71
CA VAL A 10 5.00 15.43 -3.58
C VAL A 10 5.48 16.74 -4.19
N ALA A 11 4.95 17.10 -5.37
CA ALA A 11 5.29 18.35 -6.06
C ALA A 11 4.65 19.59 -5.46
N GLY A 12 3.82 19.47 -4.42
CA GLY A 12 3.09 20.60 -3.81
C GLY A 12 1.96 21.16 -4.64
N LYS A 13 1.60 20.52 -5.75
CA LYS A 13 0.48 20.94 -6.64
C LYS A 13 -0.88 20.58 -6.06
N ILE A 14 -0.93 19.52 -5.23
CA ILE A 14 -2.14 19.06 -4.55
C ILE A 14 -1.90 19.24 -3.06
N PRO A 15 -2.78 19.95 -2.34
CA PRO A 15 -2.63 20.17 -0.92
C PRO A 15 -2.82 18.88 -0.12
N ALA A 16 -1.99 18.66 0.90
CA ALA A 16 -2.09 17.57 1.84
C ALA A 16 -1.68 18.00 3.24
N LYS A 17 -2.24 17.37 4.27
CA LYS A 17 -1.89 17.62 5.68
C LYS A 17 -0.66 16.79 6.02
N LYS A 18 0.53 17.33 5.71
CA LYS A 18 1.81 16.68 5.95
C LYS A 18 2.06 16.55 7.45
N VAL A 19 2.51 15.38 7.89
CA VAL A 19 2.94 15.09 9.28
C VAL A 19 4.40 14.68 9.36
N TYR A 20 4.99 14.26 8.24
CA TYR A 20 6.40 13.86 8.13
C TYR A 20 6.93 14.17 6.73
N GLU A 21 8.17 14.59 6.64
CA GLU A 21 8.88 14.73 5.36
C GLU A 21 10.39 14.64 5.59
N ASP A 22 11.06 13.87 4.73
CA ASP A 22 12.51 13.84 4.59
C ASP A 22 12.91 13.93 3.10
N ASP A 23 14.18 13.69 2.76
CA ASP A 23 14.66 13.79 1.38
C ASP A 23 14.02 12.76 0.44
N HIS A 24 13.51 11.65 0.94
CA HIS A 24 13.06 10.50 0.17
C HIS A 24 11.58 10.16 0.33
N VAL A 25 10.98 10.55 1.45
CA VAL A 25 9.66 10.10 1.89
C VAL A 25 8.83 11.27 2.39
N ILE A 26 7.52 11.18 2.20
CA ILE A 26 6.53 12.11 2.77
C ILE A 26 5.42 11.31 3.46
N GLY A 27 5.00 11.76 4.64
CA GLY A 27 3.83 11.26 5.37
C GLY A 27 2.75 12.33 5.49
N PHE A 28 1.52 12.01 5.17
CA PHE A 28 0.37 12.94 5.25
C PHE A 28 -0.91 12.21 5.65
N LEU A 29 -1.86 12.94 6.23
CA LEU A 29 -3.13 12.38 6.66
C LEU A 29 -3.96 11.94 5.46
N ASP A 30 -4.56 10.75 5.56
CA ASP A 30 -5.54 10.27 4.58
C ASP A 30 -6.81 11.13 4.65
N ILE A 31 -7.34 11.51 3.48
CA ILE A 31 -8.60 12.28 3.37
C ILE A 31 -9.84 11.41 3.65
N ASN A 32 -9.72 10.08 3.52
CA ASN A 32 -10.75 9.10 3.86
C ASN A 32 -10.27 8.18 4.99
N PRO A 33 -10.04 8.73 6.19
CA PRO A 33 -9.34 8.03 7.24
C PRO A 33 -10.17 6.87 7.80
N ARG A 34 -9.51 5.74 8.12
CA ARG A 34 -10.12 4.63 8.85
C ARG A 34 -10.26 4.93 10.34
N ASN A 35 -9.33 5.76 10.86
CA ASN A 35 -9.33 6.30 12.22
C ASN A 35 -8.71 7.70 12.22
N PRO A 36 -9.04 8.56 13.19
CA PRO A 36 -8.36 9.84 13.35
C PRO A 36 -6.84 9.65 13.47
N GLY A 37 -6.07 10.30 12.59
CA GLY A 37 -4.62 10.11 12.50
C GLY A 37 -4.16 9.05 11.48
N HIS A 38 -5.07 8.42 10.73
CA HIS A 38 -4.69 7.55 9.61
C HIS A 38 -3.77 8.32 8.66
N THR A 39 -2.56 7.84 8.52
CA THR A 39 -1.49 8.49 7.76
C THR A 39 -1.05 7.59 6.61
N LEU A 40 -0.84 8.19 5.45
CA LEU A 40 -0.20 7.57 4.30
C LEU A 40 1.28 7.96 4.27
N VAL A 41 2.16 6.99 4.09
CA VAL A 41 3.61 7.20 3.92
C VAL A 41 3.98 6.75 2.52
N ILE A 42 4.53 7.67 1.72
CA ILE A 42 4.85 7.43 0.31
C ILE A 42 6.29 7.81 -0.01
N PRO A 43 6.97 7.12 -0.94
CA PRO A 43 8.24 7.59 -1.48
C PRO A 43 8.01 8.83 -2.35
N LYS A 44 8.95 9.78 -2.34
CA LYS A 44 8.92 10.95 -3.25
C LYS A 44 9.19 10.53 -4.70
N LYS A 45 10.05 9.54 -4.90
CA LYS A 45 10.29 8.93 -6.21
C LYS A 45 9.12 8.01 -6.54
N HIS A 46 8.50 8.23 -7.70
CA HIS A 46 7.40 7.40 -8.16
C HIS A 46 7.83 5.93 -8.36
N ALA A 47 7.08 5.03 -7.77
CA ALA A 47 7.06 3.62 -8.06
C ALA A 47 5.60 3.16 -7.95
N GLU A 48 5.11 2.32 -8.86
CA GLU A 48 3.72 1.89 -8.82
C GLU A 48 3.48 0.91 -7.67
N THR A 49 4.36 -0.07 -7.51
CA THR A 49 4.30 -1.08 -6.45
C THR A 49 5.61 -1.16 -5.69
N LEU A 50 5.59 -1.77 -4.52
CA LEU A 50 6.81 -2.04 -3.73
C LEU A 50 7.82 -2.87 -4.53
N LEU A 51 7.33 -3.74 -5.41
CA LEU A 51 8.16 -4.62 -6.24
C LEU A 51 8.91 -3.88 -7.35
N ASP A 52 8.51 -2.64 -7.68
CA ASP A 52 9.19 -1.76 -8.62
C ASP A 52 10.27 -0.89 -7.97
N MET A 53 10.37 -0.94 -6.64
CA MET A 53 11.37 -0.16 -5.89
C MET A 53 12.71 -0.89 -5.83
N SER A 54 13.80 -0.12 -5.74
CA SER A 54 15.07 -0.69 -5.33
C SER A 54 15.02 -1.13 -3.86
N GLU A 55 15.81 -2.14 -3.47
CA GLU A 55 15.92 -2.57 -2.06
C GLU A 55 16.27 -1.41 -1.14
N LYS A 56 17.16 -0.52 -1.60
CA LYS A 56 17.58 0.67 -0.85
C LYS A 56 16.42 1.64 -0.62
N ASP A 57 15.60 1.91 -1.67
CA ASP A 57 14.46 2.83 -1.55
C ASP A 57 13.35 2.21 -0.71
N ALA A 58 13.10 0.91 -0.84
CA ALA A 58 12.17 0.17 0.01
C ALA A 58 12.60 0.19 1.49
N GLY A 59 13.89 -0.02 1.75
CA GLY A 59 14.45 0.08 3.10
C GLY A 59 14.23 1.46 3.73
N ARG A 60 14.51 2.54 2.99
CA ARG A 60 14.26 3.92 3.43
C ARG A 60 12.79 4.21 3.70
N LEU A 61 11.91 3.71 2.84
CA LEU A 61 10.47 3.85 3.04
C LEU A 61 10.05 3.24 4.37
N PHE A 62 10.41 1.99 4.64
CA PHE A 62 10.00 1.31 5.87
C PHE A 62 10.70 1.84 7.13
N GLU A 63 11.92 2.39 7.02
CA GLU A 63 12.53 3.14 8.11
C GLU A 63 11.69 4.38 8.48
N SER A 64 11.21 5.13 7.49
CA SER A 64 10.34 6.28 7.71
C SER A 64 8.96 5.87 8.20
N VAL A 65 8.39 4.74 7.70
CA VAL A 65 7.13 4.16 8.23
C VAL A 65 7.24 3.89 9.72
N ARG A 66 8.34 3.30 10.20
CA ARG A 66 8.56 3.08 11.64
C ARG A 66 8.55 4.37 12.44
N LYS A 67 9.20 5.43 11.94
CA LYS A 67 9.22 6.74 12.60
C LYS A 67 7.82 7.35 12.66
N VAL A 68 7.11 7.35 11.52
CA VAL A 68 5.74 7.88 11.42
C VAL A 68 4.78 7.09 12.32
N ALA A 69 4.90 5.76 12.38
CA ALA A 69 4.08 4.94 13.26
C ALA A 69 4.22 5.35 14.74
N ALA A 70 5.44 5.59 15.20
CA ALA A 70 5.68 6.08 16.57
C ALA A 70 5.08 7.48 16.79
N MET A 71 5.21 8.39 15.80
CA MET A 71 4.63 9.73 15.86
C MET A 71 3.10 9.69 15.89
N VAL A 72 2.48 8.87 15.04
CA VAL A 72 1.02 8.69 15.00
C VAL A 72 0.52 8.11 16.32
N MET A 73 1.16 7.05 16.82
CA MET A 73 0.78 6.43 18.10
C MET A 73 0.83 7.43 19.25
N SER A 74 1.90 8.20 19.35
CA SER A 74 2.06 9.22 20.37
C SER A 74 1.06 10.39 20.20
N GLY A 75 0.94 10.92 18.98
CA GLY A 75 0.11 12.09 18.68
C GLY A 75 -1.40 11.83 18.76
N THR A 76 -1.83 10.56 18.63
CA THR A 76 -3.25 10.17 18.75
C THR A 76 -3.58 9.49 20.07
N SER A 77 -2.58 9.21 20.93
CA SER A 77 -2.73 8.41 22.15
C SER A 77 -3.35 7.03 21.89
N SER A 78 -3.10 6.46 20.70
CA SER A 78 -3.60 5.14 20.32
C SER A 78 -2.84 4.02 21.04
N GLN A 79 -3.53 2.88 21.26
CA GLN A 79 -2.97 1.73 21.96
C GLN A 79 -2.32 0.72 21.02
N GLY A 80 -2.49 0.91 19.70
CA GLY A 80 -1.91 0.06 18.68
C GLY A 80 -1.78 0.76 17.34
N ILE A 81 -1.05 0.14 16.42
CA ILE A 81 -0.88 0.60 15.04
C ILE A 81 -1.07 -0.58 14.10
N SER A 82 -1.92 -0.42 13.09
CA SER A 82 -1.94 -1.31 11.93
C SER A 82 -1.13 -0.69 10.79
N ILE A 83 -0.22 -1.46 10.22
CA ILE A 83 0.56 -1.06 9.04
C ILE A 83 0.13 -1.97 7.89
N GLY A 84 -0.26 -1.40 6.76
CA GLY A 84 -0.72 -2.15 5.59
C GLY A 84 -0.23 -1.52 4.29
N GLN A 85 0.06 -2.37 3.29
CA GLN A 85 0.48 -1.96 1.96
C GLN A 85 -0.07 -2.95 0.93
N SER A 86 -0.64 -2.46 -0.15
CA SER A 86 -1.20 -3.27 -1.23
C SER A 86 -0.46 -3.06 -2.53
N ASN A 87 -0.17 -4.14 -3.25
CA ASN A 87 0.48 -4.12 -4.54
C ASN A 87 -0.46 -4.68 -5.61
N GLY A 88 -0.83 -3.82 -6.56
CA GLY A 88 -1.72 -4.15 -7.66
C GLY A 88 -3.21 -4.12 -7.32
N GLN A 89 -4.01 -4.05 -8.36
CA GLN A 89 -5.47 -3.90 -8.26
C GLN A 89 -6.14 -5.06 -7.51
N ALA A 90 -5.68 -6.30 -7.73
CA ALA A 90 -6.22 -7.49 -7.05
C ALA A 90 -6.02 -7.46 -5.53
N ALA A 91 -5.04 -6.70 -5.04
CA ALA A 91 -4.80 -6.45 -3.61
C ALA A 91 -5.52 -5.19 -3.10
N GLY A 92 -6.31 -4.51 -3.93
CA GLY A 92 -7.04 -3.30 -3.56
C GLY A 92 -6.21 -2.00 -3.66
N GLN A 93 -5.11 -2.00 -4.39
CA GLN A 93 -4.35 -0.77 -4.64
C GLN A 93 -5.14 0.15 -5.59
N VAL A 94 -5.63 1.26 -5.08
CA VAL A 94 -6.41 2.26 -5.86
C VAL A 94 -5.49 3.23 -6.58
N VAL A 95 -4.50 3.80 -5.88
CA VAL A 95 -3.55 4.74 -6.46
C VAL A 95 -2.28 4.01 -6.86
N ARG A 96 -1.90 4.11 -8.13
CA ARG A 96 -0.66 3.49 -8.69
C ARG A 96 0.58 4.29 -8.28
N HIS A 97 0.87 4.28 -7.01
CA HIS A 97 2.04 4.83 -6.36
C HIS A 97 2.17 4.12 -5.02
N VAL A 98 3.34 3.63 -4.69
CA VAL A 98 3.57 2.95 -3.41
C VAL A 98 3.12 3.81 -2.25
N HIS A 99 2.25 3.28 -1.43
CA HIS A 99 1.80 3.94 -0.20
C HIS A 99 1.61 2.91 0.90
N VAL A 100 2.07 3.27 2.08
CA VAL A 100 1.93 2.46 3.28
C VAL A 100 0.94 3.17 4.21
N HIS A 101 -0.11 2.47 4.55
CA HIS A 101 -1.08 2.92 5.53
C HIS A 101 -0.53 2.73 6.94
N VAL A 102 -0.60 3.77 7.76
CA VAL A 102 -0.31 3.76 9.19
C VAL A 102 -1.59 4.16 9.90
N ILE A 103 -2.28 3.18 10.48
CA ILE A 103 -3.62 3.35 11.05
C ILE A 103 -3.54 3.19 12.57
N PRO A 104 -3.79 4.26 13.35
CA PRO A 104 -3.88 4.14 14.80
C PRO A 104 -5.09 3.29 15.20
N ARG A 105 -4.93 2.46 16.24
CA ARG A 105 -5.95 1.56 16.73
C ARG A 105 -6.26 1.85 18.20
N PHE A 106 -7.53 1.80 18.53
CA PHE A 106 -8.04 2.11 19.86
C PHE A 106 -8.67 0.87 20.50
N ALA A 107 -8.52 0.73 21.82
CA ALA A 107 -8.92 -0.47 22.55
C ALA A 107 -10.43 -0.80 22.42
N ASN A 108 -11.27 0.20 22.19
CA ASN A 108 -12.72 0.04 22.02
C ASN A 108 -13.17 -0.48 20.65
N GLU A 109 -12.26 -0.66 19.70
CA GLU A 109 -12.57 -1.16 18.35
C GLU A 109 -12.58 -2.69 18.24
N GLY A 110 -12.05 -3.37 19.25
CA GLY A 110 -11.81 -4.81 19.22
C GLY A 110 -10.58 -5.20 18.37
N PRO A 111 -10.14 -6.46 18.44
CA PRO A 111 -8.97 -6.97 17.74
C PRO A 111 -9.31 -7.25 16.26
N VAL A 112 -9.25 -6.24 15.40
CA VAL A 112 -9.36 -6.42 13.94
C VAL A 112 -7.94 -6.44 13.36
N GLY A 113 -7.43 -7.64 13.06
CA GLY A 113 -6.13 -7.86 12.42
C GLY A 113 -6.23 -7.99 10.90
N LEU A 114 -5.07 -8.08 10.24
CA LEU A 114 -4.99 -8.33 8.78
C LEU A 114 -5.62 -9.68 8.40
N GLU A 115 -5.59 -10.65 9.30
CA GLU A 115 -6.18 -11.98 9.14
C GLU A 115 -7.70 -11.93 8.94
N GLY A 116 -8.36 -10.85 9.38
CA GLY A 116 -9.79 -10.62 9.16
C GLY A 116 -10.17 -10.19 7.74
N ILE A 117 -9.20 -9.85 6.88
CA ILE A 117 -9.44 -9.39 5.51
C ILE A 117 -9.90 -10.54 4.61
N LEU A 118 -9.32 -11.73 4.79
CA LEU A 118 -9.66 -12.92 4.01
C LEU A 118 -9.91 -14.11 4.95
N PRO A 119 -10.90 -14.97 4.61
CA PRO A 119 -11.12 -16.18 5.39
C PRO A 119 -9.93 -17.15 5.24
N SER A 120 -9.61 -17.85 6.32
CA SER A 120 -8.60 -18.91 6.30
C SER A 120 -9.01 -20.03 5.33
N LYS A 121 -8.04 -20.58 4.61
CA LYS A 121 -8.23 -21.73 3.71
C LYS A 121 -7.46 -22.93 4.28
N LYS A 122 -8.10 -24.10 4.31
CA LYS A 122 -7.41 -25.36 4.63
C LYS A 122 -6.69 -25.84 3.38
N ILE A 123 -5.39 -26.05 3.49
CA ILE A 123 -4.52 -26.59 2.44
C ILE A 123 -3.82 -27.80 3.03
N ASP A 124 -3.80 -28.93 2.33
CA ASP A 124 -3.10 -30.14 2.78
C ASP A 124 -1.56 -29.96 2.71
N ASP A 125 -0.83 -30.76 3.51
CA ASP A 125 0.63 -30.65 3.63
C ASP A 125 1.36 -30.82 2.28
N GLY A 126 0.92 -31.76 1.44
CA GLY A 126 1.54 -32.01 0.13
C GLY A 126 1.36 -30.83 -0.82
N SER A 127 0.22 -30.15 -0.77
CA SER A 127 -0.01 -28.91 -1.50
C SER A 127 0.81 -27.76 -0.94
N MET A 128 0.96 -27.65 0.38
CA MET A 128 1.80 -26.64 1.03
C MET A 128 3.27 -26.81 0.63
N ASP A 129 3.80 -28.03 0.57
CA ASP A 129 5.17 -28.31 0.14
C ASP A 129 5.41 -27.87 -1.32
N LYS A 130 4.48 -28.19 -2.24
CA LYS A 130 4.57 -27.79 -3.63
C LYS A 130 4.56 -26.25 -3.76
N ILE A 131 3.68 -25.57 -3.04
CA ILE A 131 3.61 -24.10 -3.02
C ILE A 131 4.93 -23.51 -2.49
N ALA A 132 5.46 -24.06 -1.39
CA ALA A 132 6.73 -23.61 -0.83
C ALA A 132 7.91 -23.80 -1.79
N GLN A 133 7.98 -24.91 -2.50
CA GLN A 133 8.99 -25.14 -3.53
C GLN A 133 8.84 -24.16 -4.71
N SER A 134 7.61 -23.94 -5.18
CA SER A 134 7.33 -23.00 -6.26
C SER A 134 7.79 -21.57 -5.89
N ILE A 135 7.49 -21.12 -4.67
CA ILE A 135 7.93 -19.81 -4.18
C ILE A 135 9.45 -19.73 -4.10
N LYS A 136 10.11 -20.75 -3.55
CA LYS A 136 11.59 -20.79 -3.42
C LYS A 136 12.30 -20.78 -4.79
N SER A 137 11.71 -21.36 -5.80
CA SER A 137 12.27 -21.42 -7.15
C SER A 137 11.95 -20.20 -8.01
N ALA A 138 11.01 -19.35 -7.56
CA ALA A 138 10.64 -18.14 -8.29
C ALA A 138 11.79 -17.11 -8.25
N SER A 139 12.10 -16.54 -9.44
CA SER A 139 13.06 -15.45 -9.53
C SER A 139 12.40 -14.12 -9.15
N VAL A 140 13.10 -13.28 -8.40
CA VAL A 140 12.63 -11.92 -8.06
C VAL A 140 12.43 -11.06 -9.32
N HIS A 141 13.16 -11.38 -10.42
CA HIS A 141 13.05 -10.64 -11.69
C HIS A 141 11.84 -11.06 -12.55
N ALA A 142 11.18 -12.17 -12.26
CA ALA A 142 10.02 -12.63 -13.03
C ALA A 142 8.82 -11.67 -12.98
N HIS A 143 8.77 -10.79 -11.98
CA HIS A 143 7.68 -9.84 -11.81
C HIS A 143 7.68 -8.73 -12.89
N HIS A 144 8.84 -8.31 -13.37
CA HIS A 144 8.94 -7.31 -14.44
C HIS A 144 8.46 -7.85 -15.80
N ALA A 145 8.76 -9.11 -16.13
CA ALA A 145 8.38 -9.74 -17.39
C ALA A 145 6.86 -9.85 -17.55
N HIS A 146 6.12 -10.21 -16.49
CA HIS A 146 4.65 -10.30 -16.54
C HIS A 146 3.96 -8.94 -16.75
N ARG A 147 4.55 -7.83 -16.31
CA ARG A 147 3.99 -6.49 -16.52
C ARG A 147 4.16 -6.01 -17.96
N GLU A 148 5.24 -6.36 -18.63
CA GLU A 148 5.44 -6.03 -20.04
C GLU A 148 4.44 -6.78 -20.92
N GLU A 149 4.13 -8.06 -20.61
CA GLU A 149 3.10 -8.82 -21.29
C GLU A 149 1.68 -8.31 -21.03
N GLU A 150 1.37 -7.85 -19.83
CA GLU A 150 0.05 -7.31 -19.46
C GLU A 150 -0.17 -5.92 -20.06
N ALA A 151 0.87 -5.09 -20.11
CA ALA A 151 0.84 -3.79 -20.77
C ALA A 151 0.74 -3.88 -22.30
N ALA A 152 1.17 -5.01 -22.90
CA ALA A 152 1.09 -5.26 -24.34
C ALA A 152 -0.29 -5.81 -24.80
N LYS A 153 -1.20 -6.18 -23.88
CA LYS A 153 -2.55 -6.63 -24.23
C LYS A 153 -3.43 -5.43 -24.55
N PRO A 154 -4.12 -5.41 -25.73
CA PRO A 154 -5.02 -4.32 -26.08
C PRO A 154 -6.15 -4.21 -25.06
N GLU A 155 -6.40 -2.99 -24.56
CA GLU A 155 -7.52 -2.69 -23.68
C GLU A 155 -8.83 -3.23 -24.28
N LYS A 156 -9.43 -4.23 -23.65
CA LYS A 156 -10.82 -4.58 -23.92
C LYS A 156 -11.66 -3.39 -23.45
N LYS A 157 -12.24 -2.64 -24.38
CA LYS A 157 -13.26 -1.63 -24.09
C LYS A 157 -14.40 -2.28 -23.32
N GLY A 158 -14.31 -2.24 -21.99
CA GLY A 158 -15.38 -2.63 -21.08
C GLY A 158 -16.54 -1.65 -21.24
N LYS A 159 -17.74 -2.18 -21.41
CA LYS A 159 -18.99 -1.43 -21.30
C LYS A 159 -18.98 -0.69 -19.96
N LYS A 160 -19.31 0.60 -20.01
CA LYS A 160 -19.62 1.40 -18.82
C LYS A 160 -20.88 0.81 -18.19
N ASP A 161 -20.73 0.07 -17.13
CA ASP A 161 -21.82 -0.17 -16.20
C ASP A 161 -21.78 0.99 -15.19
N ASP A 162 -22.79 1.85 -15.29
CA ASP A 162 -23.04 2.94 -14.34
C ASP A 162 -23.32 2.34 -12.96
N ILE A 163 -22.28 2.34 -12.11
CA ILE A 163 -22.47 2.09 -10.69
C ILE A 163 -22.58 3.47 -10.02
N SER A 164 -23.82 3.95 -9.87
CA SER A 164 -24.13 5.09 -9.02
C SER A 164 -23.97 4.66 -7.56
N PHE A 165 -22.98 5.22 -6.87
CA PHE A 165 -22.92 5.20 -5.41
C PHE A 165 -23.80 6.34 -4.89
N GLU A 166 -24.98 6.03 -4.37
CA GLU A 166 -25.72 6.92 -3.47
C GLU A 166 -25.09 6.83 -2.07
N PHE A 167 -24.87 8.01 -1.47
CA PHE A 167 -24.37 8.18 -0.10
C PHE A 167 -25.55 8.23 0.88
#